data_6fd9a38e19cce89c5be2d12250c19961
#
_entry.id   6fd9a38e19cce89c5be2d12250c19961
#
_cell.length_a   1.000
_cell.length_b   1.000
_cell.length_c   1.000
_cell.angle_alpha   90.00
_cell.angle_beta   90.00
_cell.angle_gamma   90.00
#
_symmetry.space_group_name_H-M   'P 1'
#
loop_
_entity.id
_entity.type
_entity.pdbx_description
1 polymer ?
#
loop_
_entity_poly.entity_id
_entity_poly.type
_entity_poly.pdbx_seq_one_letter_code
_entity_poly.pdbx_strand_id
1 'polypeptide(L)'
;MNFLKFIELCFQTVVPGCEYNDYQYIKVIADRLEAASAGEVKRIIFNMPPRSMKSMCISVAWPAWILGNQPTARIIVASYSQRLSEKHSLDTRCVMQSSWYRALFPEIELSKDQNTKYKFQTVQRGYRIATSVGGTLTGEGGDFIIVDDPLSSAQALSETLRKRATNWFDQTLVTRLNDRKKGVIVLVMHRLHQEDLTGHLLSKPKNIWHHICLPMISENKQVIYSIKKPMPPVPVIRVAQHCATRRLYNKPXXXVRILYSREEGQLLYPLDGGKEEVEIIKAELGSYAFAAQYQQNPLPLSSGIIKPEWLKRYKKFPDNLSHITQSWDTAVSTSNMSNFSVCTTWAKIDNKFYLLDVYRAKLEYPKLKEQVLSLAARWTPHAILIEAKTSGQQLVQELKTNSDLPIIEIVPHDDKLTRFHQIVPIIESGKVFLPHQAVWLNDFEYEILMFPETRHDDQVDSTVQYLQWVRNSTSRVAAIRAL
;
A
#
# COMPACT_ATOMS: atom_id res chain seq x y z
N MET A 1 28.59 -19.32 10.98
CA MET A 1 28.14 -18.20 10.10
C MET A 1 27.18 -17.32 10.89
N ASN A 2 27.23 -15.98 10.75
CA ASN A 2 26.25 -15.09 11.36
C ASN A 2 25.07 -14.87 10.42
N PHE A 3 23.94 -14.39 10.94
CA PHE A 3 22.71 -14.26 10.17
C PHE A 3 22.83 -13.20 9.05
N LEU A 4 23.64 -12.16 9.25
CA LEU A 4 23.84 -11.13 8.22
C LEU A 4 24.47 -11.73 6.94
N LYS A 5 25.51 -12.57 7.08
CA LYS A 5 26.13 -13.26 5.93
C LYS A 5 25.18 -14.28 5.32
N PHE A 6 24.34 -14.89 6.15
CA PHE A 6 23.29 -15.80 5.67
C PHE A 6 22.27 -15.08 4.77
N ILE A 7 21.85 -13.85 5.15
CA ILE A 7 20.95 -13.02 4.32
C ILE A 7 21.55 -12.74 2.93
N GLU A 8 22.85 -12.41 2.89
CA GLU A 8 23.55 -12.19 1.62
C GLU A 8 23.50 -13.42 0.71
N LEU A 9 23.80 -14.60 1.26
CA LEU A 9 23.76 -15.86 0.49
C LEU A 9 22.31 -16.18 0.02
N CYS A 10 21.32 -15.92 0.86
CA CYS A 10 19.91 -16.07 0.49
C CYS A 10 19.56 -15.17 -0.70
N PHE A 11 19.98 -13.90 -0.65
CA PHE A 11 19.74 -12.95 -1.74
C PHE A 11 20.35 -13.46 -3.05
N GLN A 12 21.62 -13.84 -3.02
CA GLN A 12 22.33 -14.36 -4.20
C GLN A 12 21.66 -15.61 -4.79
N THR A 13 21.04 -16.42 -3.92
CA THR A 13 20.34 -17.65 -4.35
C THR A 13 18.98 -17.34 -5.00
N VAL A 14 18.23 -16.40 -4.42
CA VAL A 14 16.86 -16.11 -4.83
C VAL A 14 16.82 -15.10 -6.00
N VAL A 15 17.81 -14.22 -6.07
CA VAL A 15 17.86 -13.16 -7.10
C VAL A 15 19.21 -13.24 -7.84
N PRO A 16 19.43 -14.33 -8.59
CA PRO A 16 20.70 -14.50 -9.30
C PRO A 16 20.93 -13.41 -10.34
N GLY A 17 22.14 -12.94 -10.46
CA GLY A 17 22.52 -11.90 -11.42
C GLY A 17 22.38 -10.47 -10.90
N CYS A 18 21.83 -10.28 -9.70
CA CYS A 18 21.75 -8.97 -9.06
C CYS A 18 22.82 -8.84 -7.97
N GLU A 19 23.43 -7.66 -7.88
CA GLU A 19 24.40 -7.37 -6.84
C GLU A 19 23.73 -7.20 -5.48
N TYR A 20 24.26 -7.82 -4.46
CA TYR A 20 23.84 -7.63 -3.07
C TYR A 20 24.46 -6.36 -2.50
N ASN A 21 23.62 -5.48 -1.98
CA ASN A 21 24.08 -4.25 -1.34
C ASN A 21 23.97 -4.40 0.19
N ASP A 22 25.10 -4.30 0.89
CA ASP A 22 25.16 -4.41 2.36
C ASP A 22 24.72 -3.09 3.00
N TYR A 23 23.45 -2.78 2.92
CA TYR A 23 22.88 -1.59 3.55
C TYR A 23 22.90 -1.73 5.09
N GLN A 24 23.32 -0.68 5.77
CA GLN A 24 23.47 -0.70 7.23
C GLN A 24 22.19 -1.10 7.98
N TYR A 25 21.01 -0.75 7.45
CA TYR A 25 19.74 -1.11 8.10
C TYR A 25 19.48 -2.63 8.09
N ILE A 26 20.09 -3.38 7.18
CA ILE A 26 20.00 -4.86 7.17
C ILE A 26 20.61 -5.43 8.46
N LYS A 27 21.65 -4.76 8.99
CA LYS A 27 22.27 -5.14 10.28
C LYS A 27 21.25 -5.00 11.44
N VAL A 28 20.37 -3.99 11.36
CA VAL A 28 19.30 -3.81 12.35
C VAL A 28 18.31 -4.97 12.26
N ILE A 29 17.88 -5.33 11.05
CA ILE A 29 16.97 -6.46 10.85
C ILE A 29 17.61 -7.74 11.41
N ALA A 30 18.87 -8.01 11.03
CA ALA A 30 19.58 -9.22 11.46
C ALA A 30 19.71 -9.28 12.99
N ASP A 31 20.12 -8.20 13.64
CA ASP A 31 20.29 -8.12 15.10
C ASP A 31 18.97 -8.44 15.83
N ARG A 32 17.87 -7.85 15.35
CA ARG A 32 16.54 -8.06 15.99
C ARG A 32 16.01 -9.48 15.76
N LEU A 33 16.24 -10.05 14.58
CA LEU A 33 15.80 -11.42 14.27
C LEU A 33 16.64 -12.49 15.00
N GLU A 34 17.94 -12.25 15.15
CA GLU A 34 18.80 -13.12 15.97
C GLU A 34 18.35 -13.07 17.45
N ALA A 35 18.06 -11.87 17.98
CA ALA A 35 17.53 -11.72 19.34
C ALA A 35 16.16 -12.41 19.50
N ALA A 36 15.32 -12.35 18.46
CA ALA A 36 14.03 -13.05 18.44
C ALA A 36 14.21 -14.57 18.43
N SER A 37 15.16 -15.09 17.64
CA SER A 37 15.49 -16.53 17.62
C SER A 37 16.02 -17.02 18.97
N ALA A 38 16.71 -16.15 19.70
CA ALA A 38 17.19 -16.44 21.06
C ALA A 38 16.12 -16.28 22.14
N GLY A 39 14.91 -15.81 21.79
CA GLY A 39 13.82 -15.58 22.73
C GLY A 39 13.92 -14.30 23.55
N GLU A 40 14.88 -13.43 23.24
CA GLU A 40 15.12 -12.17 23.95
C GLU A 40 14.06 -11.10 23.62
N VAL A 41 13.56 -11.10 22.36
CA VAL A 41 12.49 -10.22 21.90
C VAL A 41 11.41 -11.06 21.24
N LYS A 42 10.15 -10.86 21.64
CA LYS A 42 9.05 -11.74 21.20
C LYS A 42 8.01 -11.06 20.33
N ARG A 43 7.99 -9.73 20.29
CA ARG A 43 7.02 -8.94 19.54
C ARG A 43 7.77 -7.82 18.82
N ILE A 44 7.88 -7.91 17.50
CA ILE A 44 8.63 -6.93 16.71
C ILE A 44 7.75 -6.39 15.58
N ILE A 45 7.81 -5.09 15.36
CA ILE A 45 7.23 -4.43 14.20
C ILE A 45 8.37 -3.76 13.42
N PHE A 46 8.47 -4.07 12.13
CA PHE A 46 9.33 -3.36 11.18
C PHE A 46 8.46 -2.58 10.21
N ASN A 47 8.58 -1.26 10.22
CA ASN A 47 7.99 -0.39 9.20
C ASN A 47 9.10 0.18 8.32
N MET A 48 9.05 -0.16 7.03
CA MET A 48 10.10 0.17 6.06
C MET A 48 9.51 0.37 4.67
N PRO A 49 10.13 1.19 3.81
CA PRO A 49 9.62 1.43 2.46
C PRO A 49 9.52 0.16 1.60
N PRO A 50 8.76 0.22 0.50
CA PRO A 50 8.81 -0.84 -0.51
C PRO A 50 10.25 -1.02 -1.04
N ARG A 51 10.56 -2.22 -1.52
CA ARG A 51 11.86 -2.60 -2.12
C ARG A 51 13.08 -2.47 -1.18
N SER A 52 12.86 -2.43 0.13
CA SER A 52 13.93 -2.39 1.15
C SER A 52 14.43 -3.77 1.57
N MET A 53 14.23 -4.80 0.78
CA MET A 53 14.60 -6.19 1.07
C MET A 53 13.95 -6.78 2.34
N LYS A 54 12.98 -6.07 2.95
CA LYS A 54 12.34 -6.47 4.21
C LYS A 54 11.79 -7.91 4.17
N SER A 55 11.04 -8.27 3.11
CA SER A 55 10.45 -9.60 2.95
C SER A 55 11.53 -10.67 2.70
N MET A 56 12.58 -10.34 1.93
CA MET A 56 13.72 -11.23 1.70
C MET A 56 14.39 -11.61 3.04
N CYS A 57 14.64 -10.63 3.90
CA CYS A 57 15.30 -10.86 5.20
C CYS A 57 14.39 -11.63 6.17
N ILE A 58 13.10 -11.22 6.26
CA ILE A 58 12.20 -11.61 7.36
C ILE A 58 11.33 -12.82 6.96
N SER A 59 10.83 -12.88 5.73
CA SER A 59 9.87 -13.91 5.30
C SER A 59 10.51 -15.04 4.49
N VAL A 60 11.76 -14.85 4.04
CA VAL A 60 12.52 -15.86 3.28
C VAL A 60 13.74 -16.34 4.06
N ALA A 61 14.71 -15.46 4.33
CA ALA A 61 15.98 -15.84 4.96
C ALA A 61 15.79 -16.31 6.41
N TRP A 62 14.99 -15.59 7.20
CA TRP A 62 14.83 -15.93 8.61
C TRP A 62 14.14 -17.29 8.84
N PRO A 63 13.06 -17.67 8.14
CA PRO A 63 12.52 -19.04 8.25
C PRO A 63 13.54 -20.13 7.89
N ALA A 64 14.36 -19.92 6.84
CA ALA A 64 15.42 -20.88 6.50
C ALA A 64 16.46 -20.97 7.62
N TRP A 65 16.85 -19.82 8.19
CA TRP A 65 17.80 -19.75 9.32
C TRP A 65 17.25 -20.47 10.56
N ILE A 66 15.97 -20.22 10.89
CA ILE A 66 15.31 -20.87 12.05
C ILE A 66 15.32 -22.39 11.85
N LEU A 67 14.86 -22.90 10.70
CA LEU A 67 14.78 -24.33 10.44
C LEU A 67 16.15 -25.00 10.40
N GLY A 68 17.19 -24.28 9.96
CA GLY A 68 18.56 -24.76 10.01
C GLY A 68 19.10 -24.96 11.42
N ASN A 69 18.76 -24.04 12.33
CA ASN A 69 19.23 -24.08 13.72
C ASN A 69 18.27 -24.82 14.67
N GLN A 70 16.98 -24.86 14.33
CA GLN A 70 15.92 -25.48 15.14
C GLN A 70 14.99 -26.27 14.21
N PRO A 71 15.42 -27.47 13.78
CA PRO A 71 14.70 -28.23 12.75
C PRO A 71 13.29 -28.70 13.15
N THR A 72 12.92 -28.57 14.42
CA THR A 72 11.58 -28.87 14.94
C THR A 72 10.68 -27.64 15.01
N ALA A 73 11.20 -26.44 14.69
CA ALA A 73 10.45 -25.19 14.82
C ALA A 73 9.27 -25.13 13.84
N ARG A 74 8.18 -24.57 14.30
CA ARG A 74 6.94 -24.41 13.53
C ARG A 74 6.74 -22.94 13.18
N ILE A 75 6.70 -22.64 11.86
CA ILE A 75 6.70 -21.27 11.36
C ILE A 75 5.44 -21.02 10.52
N ILE A 76 4.71 -19.96 10.85
CA ILE A 76 3.57 -19.49 10.06
C ILE A 76 3.96 -18.15 9.42
N VAL A 77 3.83 -18.03 8.11
CA VAL A 77 4.06 -16.76 7.38
C VAL A 77 2.78 -16.36 6.66
N ALA A 78 2.26 -15.18 6.97
CA ALA A 78 1.02 -14.66 6.41
C ALA A 78 1.28 -13.37 5.64
N SER A 79 0.59 -13.17 4.50
CA SER A 79 0.63 -11.93 3.71
C SER A 79 -0.79 -11.53 3.30
N TYR A 80 -0.97 -10.34 2.66
CA TYR A 80 -2.29 -9.93 2.19
C TYR A 80 -2.88 -10.88 1.15
N SER A 81 -2.05 -11.64 0.45
CA SER A 81 -2.52 -12.62 -0.53
C SER A 81 -1.80 -13.95 -0.40
N GLN A 82 -2.52 -15.03 -0.70
CA GLN A 82 -1.97 -16.38 -0.68
C GLN A 82 -0.79 -16.51 -1.68
N ARG A 83 -0.92 -15.91 -2.87
CA ARG A 83 0.12 -15.94 -3.91
C ARG A 83 1.44 -15.36 -3.43
N LEU A 84 1.40 -14.23 -2.69
CA LEU A 84 2.62 -13.60 -2.16
C LEU A 84 3.29 -14.48 -1.10
N SER A 85 2.49 -15.03 -0.17
CA SER A 85 3.01 -15.90 0.88
C SER A 85 3.61 -17.19 0.30
N GLU A 86 2.99 -17.75 -0.73
CA GLU A 86 3.51 -18.94 -1.44
C GLU A 86 4.81 -18.63 -2.18
N LYS A 87 4.92 -17.42 -2.79
CA LYS A 87 6.18 -16.99 -3.41
C LYS A 87 7.32 -17.00 -2.37
N HIS A 88 7.09 -16.38 -1.20
CA HIS A 88 8.10 -16.40 -0.12
C HIS A 88 8.41 -17.83 0.35
N SER A 89 7.43 -18.72 0.33
CA SER A 89 7.63 -20.14 0.70
C SER A 89 8.55 -20.85 -0.31
N LEU A 90 8.30 -20.64 -1.60
CA LEU A 90 9.14 -21.20 -2.66
C LEU A 90 10.57 -20.66 -2.58
N ASP A 91 10.73 -19.37 -2.32
CA ASP A 91 12.05 -18.73 -2.18
C ASP A 91 12.80 -19.32 -0.96
N THR A 92 12.11 -19.49 0.18
CA THR A 92 12.69 -20.15 1.38
C THR A 92 13.17 -21.56 1.05
N ARG A 93 12.32 -22.33 0.35
CA ARG A 93 12.63 -23.71 -0.02
C ARG A 93 13.80 -23.76 -1.00
N CYS A 94 13.88 -22.83 -1.95
CA CYS A 94 15.02 -22.69 -2.87
C CYS A 94 16.32 -22.51 -2.09
N VAL A 95 16.31 -21.62 -1.09
CA VAL A 95 17.47 -21.44 -0.18
C VAL A 95 17.84 -22.75 0.50
N MET A 96 16.89 -23.44 1.11
CA MET A 96 17.14 -24.67 1.87
C MET A 96 17.64 -25.83 0.98
N GLN A 97 17.35 -25.78 -0.32
CA GLN A 97 17.79 -26.81 -1.29
C GLN A 97 19.15 -26.47 -1.93
N SER A 98 19.70 -25.27 -1.69
CA SER A 98 21.00 -24.87 -2.23
C SER A 98 22.15 -25.67 -1.65
N SER A 99 23.22 -25.81 -2.43
CA SER A 99 24.42 -26.57 -1.99
C SER A 99 25.09 -25.98 -0.75
N TRP A 100 25.16 -24.63 -0.69
CA TRP A 100 25.77 -23.97 0.46
C TRP A 100 24.93 -24.15 1.74
N TYR A 101 23.58 -24.14 1.63
CA TYR A 101 22.70 -24.37 2.79
C TYR A 101 22.87 -25.78 3.33
N ARG A 102 22.87 -26.79 2.44
CA ARG A 102 23.10 -28.20 2.81
C ARG A 102 24.48 -28.42 3.42
N ALA A 103 25.49 -27.69 2.94
CA ALA A 103 26.84 -27.76 3.54
C ALA A 103 26.85 -27.12 4.94
N LEU A 104 26.05 -26.05 5.15
CA LEU A 104 25.97 -25.35 6.45
C LEU A 104 25.15 -26.16 7.48
N PHE A 105 24.09 -26.81 7.03
CA PHE A 105 23.16 -27.57 7.86
C PHE A 105 22.98 -28.99 7.30
N PRO A 106 24.02 -29.86 7.39
CA PRO A 106 23.99 -31.16 6.72
C PRO A 106 22.93 -32.13 7.26
N GLU A 107 22.45 -31.89 8.49
CA GLU A 107 21.43 -32.73 9.12
C GLU A 107 19.99 -32.33 8.74
N ILE A 108 19.82 -31.23 7.98
CA ILE A 108 18.49 -30.73 7.65
C ILE A 108 18.05 -31.28 6.29
N GLU A 109 17.00 -32.06 6.33
CA GLU A 109 16.38 -32.61 5.13
C GLU A 109 14.88 -32.30 5.10
N LEU A 110 14.36 -31.93 3.93
CA LEU A 110 12.93 -31.73 3.73
C LEU A 110 12.22 -33.07 3.54
N SER A 111 11.11 -33.24 4.26
CA SER A 111 10.26 -34.42 4.14
C SER A 111 9.73 -34.56 2.71
N LYS A 112 9.73 -35.76 2.17
CA LYS A 112 9.16 -36.06 0.84
C LYS A 112 7.62 -36.02 0.89
N ASP A 113 7.03 -36.39 2.00
CA ASP A 113 5.58 -36.49 2.17
C ASP A 113 4.88 -35.13 2.28
N GLN A 114 5.56 -34.12 2.82
CA GLN A 114 5.01 -32.77 3.00
C GLN A 114 6.00 -31.74 2.47
N ASN A 115 5.94 -31.48 1.15
CA ASN A 115 6.86 -30.58 0.49
C ASN A 115 6.15 -29.80 -0.64
N THR A 116 5.16 -28.99 -0.23
CA THR A 116 4.37 -28.16 -1.17
C THR A 116 4.73 -26.68 -1.01
N LYS A 117 4.24 -25.84 -1.91
CA LYS A 117 4.40 -24.39 -1.81
C LYS A 117 3.62 -23.80 -0.63
N TYR A 118 2.53 -24.46 -0.23
CA TYR A 118 1.70 -24.06 0.91
C TYR A 118 2.37 -24.44 2.23
N LYS A 119 2.88 -25.67 2.35
CA LYS A 119 3.51 -26.20 3.56
C LYS A 119 4.65 -27.14 3.18
N PHE A 120 5.81 -26.91 3.76
CA PHE A 120 6.90 -27.88 3.71
C PHE A 120 7.41 -28.16 5.12
N GLN A 121 7.97 -29.33 5.29
CA GLN A 121 8.32 -29.86 6.60
C GLN A 121 9.72 -30.49 6.54
N THR A 122 10.47 -30.36 7.64
CA THR A 122 11.73 -31.10 7.85
C THR A 122 11.42 -32.53 8.27
N VAL A 123 12.37 -33.43 8.12
CA VAL A 123 12.24 -34.81 8.64
C VAL A 123 12.07 -34.82 10.17
N GLN A 124 12.56 -33.76 10.86
CA GLN A 124 12.42 -33.58 12.31
C GLN A 124 11.08 -32.92 12.71
N ARG A 125 10.13 -32.80 11.76
CA ARG A 125 8.77 -32.33 11.97
C ARG A 125 8.58 -30.82 12.20
N GLY A 126 9.64 -30.01 12.06
CA GLY A 126 9.46 -28.57 11.95
C GLY A 126 8.88 -28.20 10.57
N TYR A 127 8.23 -27.05 10.45
CA TYR A 127 7.58 -26.69 9.21
C TYR A 127 7.47 -25.19 8.98
N ARG A 128 7.23 -24.84 7.72
CA ARG A 128 6.82 -23.50 7.31
C ARG A 128 5.48 -23.59 6.56
N ILE A 129 4.50 -22.81 7.02
CA ILE A 129 3.19 -22.67 6.37
C ILE A 129 3.08 -21.27 5.75
N ALA A 130 2.57 -21.20 4.51
CA ALA A 130 2.22 -19.98 3.80
C ALA A 130 0.70 -19.79 3.86
N THR A 131 0.25 -18.65 4.40
CA THR A 131 -1.18 -18.32 4.50
C THR A 131 -1.43 -16.87 4.10
N SER A 132 -2.70 -16.49 4.01
CA SER A 132 -3.11 -15.11 3.75
C SER A 132 -3.94 -14.57 4.91
N VAL A 133 -4.06 -13.25 4.99
CA VAL A 133 -5.00 -12.59 5.90
C VAL A 133 -6.41 -13.12 5.63
N GLY A 134 -7.08 -13.63 6.67
CA GLY A 134 -8.37 -14.29 6.56
C GLY A 134 -8.28 -15.76 6.17
N GLY A 135 -7.09 -16.28 5.93
CA GLY A 135 -6.87 -17.70 5.61
C GLY A 135 -7.11 -18.60 6.84
N THR A 136 -7.49 -19.84 6.56
CA THR A 136 -7.75 -20.82 7.60
C THR A 136 -6.43 -21.41 8.15
N LEU A 137 -6.30 -21.43 9.47
CA LEU A 137 -5.15 -22.01 10.18
C LEU A 137 -5.61 -23.06 11.20
N THR A 138 -6.76 -23.67 10.95
CA THR A 138 -7.35 -24.66 11.85
C THR A 138 -6.40 -25.86 12.01
N GLY A 139 -6.10 -26.22 13.23
CA GLY A 139 -5.23 -27.36 13.56
C GLY A 139 -3.73 -27.08 13.45
N GLU A 140 -3.32 -25.89 12.97
CA GLU A 140 -1.90 -25.54 12.82
C GLU A 140 -1.49 -24.54 13.89
N GLY A 141 -0.29 -24.72 14.44
CA GLY A 141 0.31 -23.82 15.42
C GLY A 141 1.68 -23.35 14.99
N GLY A 142 2.20 -22.30 15.63
CA GLY A 142 3.52 -21.75 15.31
C GLY A 142 4.30 -21.35 16.55
N ASP A 143 5.59 -21.60 16.53
CA ASP A 143 6.54 -21.06 17.50
C ASP A 143 6.99 -19.66 17.04
N PHE A 144 7.01 -19.47 15.74
CA PHE A 144 7.31 -18.19 15.07
C PHE A 144 6.17 -17.85 14.09
N ILE A 145 5.64 -16.66 14.21
CA ILE A 145 4.61 -16.14 13.32
C ILE A 145 5.13 -14.88 12.67
N ILE A 146 5.10 -14.83 11.34
CA ILE A 146 5.53 -13.67 10.54
C ILE A 146 4.31 -13.15 9.78
N VAL A 147 4.04 -11.85 9.87
CA VAL A 147 3.00 -11.16 9.11
C VAL A 147 3.70 -10.17 8.19
N ASP A 148 3.66 -10.42 6.90
CA ASP A 148 4.39 -9.65 5.89
C ASP A 148 3.40 -8.95 4.96
N ASP A 149 3.37 -7.62 5.04
CA ASP A 149 2.45 -6.76 4.28
C ASP A 149 1.01 -7.33 4.36
N PRO A 150 0.31 -7.20 5.52
CA PRO A 150 -1.03 -7.79 5.72
C PRO A 150 -2.14 -7.16 4.88
N LEU A 151 -1.89 -6.01 4.26
CA LEU A 151 -2.82 -5.30 3.37
C LEU A 151 -2.07 -4.82 2.14
N SER A 152 -2.72 -4.87 0.98
CA SER A 152 -2.25 -4.13 -0.20
C SER A 152 -2.65 -2.65 -0.08
N SER A 153 -2.05 -1.78 -0.90
CA SER A 153 -2.37 -0.34 -0.89
C SER A 153 -3.87 -0.08 -1.13
N ALA A 154 -4.49 -0.82 -2.05
CA ALA A 154 -5.92 -0.71 -2.32
C ALA A 154 -6.77 -1.17 -1.11
N GLN A 155 -6.41 -2.30 -0.50
CA GLN A 155 -7.13 -2.82 0.66
C GLN A 155 -7.04 -1.88 1.88
N ALA A 156 -5.93 -1.17 2.03
CA ALA A 156 -5.71 -0.29 3.18
C ALA A 156 -6.65 0.92 3.20
N LEU A 157 -7.18 1.32 2.05
CA LEU A 157 -8.14 2.42 1.97
C LEU A 157 -9.54 2.00 2.42
N SER A 158 -9.87 0.70 2.33
CA SER A 158 -11.15 0.15 2.77
C SER A 158 -11.16 -0.10 4.28
N GLU A 159 -12.05 0.59 5.01
CA GLU A 159 -12.23 0.39 6.45
C GLU A 159 -12.59 -1.08 6.78
N THR A 160 -13.47 -1.67 5.98
CA THR A 160 -13.90 -3.07 6.13
C THR A 160 -12.70 -4.02 6.05
N LEU A 161 -11.82 -3.82 5.07
CA LEU A 161 -10.66 -4.69 4.89
C LEU A 161 -9.59 -4.45 5.97
N ARG A 162 -9.41 -3.19 6.42
CA ARG A 162 -8.54 -2.90 7.57
C ARG A 162 -9.05 -3.63 8.82
N LYS A 163 -10.36 -3.50 9.13
CA LYS A 163 -10.99 -4.17 10.29
C LYS A 163 -10.91 -5.70 10.16
N ARG A 164 -11.07 -6.24 8.95
CA ARG A 164 -10.90 -7.68 8.72
C ARG A 164 -9.47 -8.14 9.07
N ALA A 165 -8.46 -7.38 8.65
CA ALA A 165 -7.06 -7.73 8.93
C ALA A 165 -6.74 -7.66 10.43
N THR A 166 -7.19 -6.61 11.13
CA THR A 166 -6.95 -6.46 12.58
C THR A 166 -7.71 -7.52 13.39
N ASN A 167 -8.97 -7.80 13.04
CA ASN A 167 -9.77 -8.83 13.69
C ASN A 167 -9.17 -10.22 13.48
N TRP A 168 -8.75 -10.54 12.26
CA TRP A 168 -8.09 -11.81 11.94
C TRP A 168 -6.80 -11.96 12.76
N PHE A 169 -6.01 -10.91 12.86
CA PHE A 169 -4.79 -10.92 13.67
C PHE A 169 -5.11 -11.22 15.14
N ASP A 170 -6.04 -10.47 15.74
CA ASP A 170 -6.36 -10.56 17.16
C ASP A 170 -7.07 -11.88 17.52
N GLN A 171 -8.02 -12.32 16.69
CA GLN A 171 -8.91 -13.46 17.03
C GLN A 171 -8.40 -14.80 16.49
N THR A 172 -7.66 -14.79 15.38
CA THR A 172 -7.21 -16.03 14.74
C THR A 172 -5.70 -16.22 14.88
N LEU A 173 -4.90 -15.27 14.39
CA LEU A 173 -3.46 -15.51 14.26
C LEU A 173 -2.75 -15.62 15.60
N VAL A 174 -3.02 -14.71 16.54
CA VAL A 174 -2.39 -14.72 17.88
C VAL A 174 -2.70 -16.01 18.64
N THR A 175 -3.88 -16.60 18.41
CA THR A 175 -4.27 -17.86 19.05
C THR A 175 -3.50 -19.07 18.51
N ARG A 176 -2.77 -18.90 17.40
CA ARG A 176 -1.96 -19.98 16.80
C ARG A 176 -0.58 -20.13 17.45
N LEU A 177 -0.19 -19.27 18.38
CA LEU A 177 1.07 -19.48 19.12
C LEU A 177 1.01 -20.76 19.95
N ASN A 178 1.96 -21.68 19.73
CA ASN A 178 2.09 -22.92 20.50
C ASN A 178 2.33 -22.64 22.00
N ASP A 179 3.13 -21.61 22.27
CA ASP A 179 3.42 -21.15 23.64
C ASP A 179 3.37 -19.63 23.66
N ARG A 180 2.42 -19.06 24.38
CA ARG A 180 2.25 -17.60 24.47
C ARG A 180 3.43 -16.89 25.15
N LYS A 181 4.16 -17.60 26.03
CA LYS A 181 5.29 -17.02 26.76
C LYS A 181 6.58 -17.04 25.95
N LYS A 182 6.76 -18.03 25.07
CA LYS A 182 7.99 -18.23 24.29
C LYS A 182 7.83 -17.78 22.83
N GLY A 183 6.64 -17.95 22.28
CA GLY A 183 6.36 -17.74 20.87
C GLY A 183 6.61 -16.29 20.41
N VAL A 184 7.14 -16.18 19.20
CA VAL A 184 7.57 -14.91 18.60
C VAL A 184 6.57 -14.49 17.50
N ILE A 185 6.21 -13.21 17.48
CA ILE A 185 5.45 -12.62 16.36
C ILE A 185 6.23 -11.44 15.79
N VAL A 186 6.47 -11.46 14.48
CA VAL A 186 7.10 -10.36 13.75
C VAL A 186 6.10 -9.84 12.70
N LEU A 187 5.77 -8.56 12.79
CA LEU A 187 5.03 -7.83 11.75
C LEU A 187 6.03 -7.03 10.93
N VAL A 188 6.01 -7.19 9.62
CA VAL A 188 6.79 -6.37 8.71
C VAL A 188 5.87 -5.80 7.63
N MET A 189 5.89 -4.49 7.44
CA MET A 189 5.09 -3.83 6.41
C MET A 189 5.56 -2.41 6.15
N HIS A 190 5.25 -1.88 4.99
CA HIS A 190 5.23 -0.42 4.83
C HIS A 190 3.89 0.09 5.37
N ARG A 191 3.88 1.31 5.92
CA ARG A 191 2.64 1.90 6.43
C ARG A 191 1.73 2.27 5.26
N LEU A 192 0.43 2.17 5.47
CA LEU A 192 -0.56 2.42 4.42
C LEU A 192 -1.69 3.34 4.91
N HIS A 193 -2.03 3.25 6.19
CA HIS A 193 -3.13 4.00 6.81
C HIS A 193 -2.84 4.15 8.31
N GLN A 194 -3.40 5.18 8.95
CA GLN A 194 -3.23 5.34 10.41
C GLN A 194 -3.74 4.12 11.16
N GLU A 195 -4.88 3.56 10.71
CA GLU A 195 -5.52 2.38 11.31
C GLU A 195 -5.11 1.07 10.63
N ASP A 196 -3.94 1.00 10.01
CA ASP A 196 -3.41 -0.27 9.52
C ASP A 196 -2.99 -1.16 10.71
N LEU A 197 -2.55 -2.38 10.43
CA LEU A 197 -2.22 -3.33 11.51
C LEU A 197 -1.15 -2.77 12.46
N THR A 198 -0.15 -2.03 11.95
CA THR A 198 0.84 -1.35 12.83
C THR A 198 0.16 -0.33 13.75
N GLY A 199 -0.68 0.55 13.18
CA GLY A 199 -1.41 1.54 13.96
C GLY A 199 -2.28 0.91 15.04
N HIS A 200 -3.01 -0.14 14.68
CA HIS A 200 -3.83 -0.92 15.60
C HIS A 200 -3.01 -1.51 16.76
N LEU A 201 -1.86 -2.11 16.47
CA LEU A 201 -1.04 -2.75 17.52
C LEU A 201 -0.38 -1.73 18.44
N LEU A 202 0.05 -0.58 17.89
CA LEU A 202 0.71 0.48 18.67
C LEU A 202 -0.29 1.30 19.50
N SER A 203 -1.57 1.33 19.13
CA SER A 203 -2.61 2.05 19.89
C SER A 203 -3.06 1.31 21.14
N LYS A 204 -2.72 0.01 21.29
CA LYS A 204 -3.14 -0.77 22.45
C LYS A 204 -2.51 -0.22 23.74
N PRO A 205 -3.28 -0.15 24.86
CA PRO A 205 -2.81 0.47 26.10
C PRO A 205 -1.49 -0.09 26.63
N LYS A 206 -1.27 -1.38 26.47
CA LYS A 206 -0.03 -2.03 26.88
C LYS A 206 0.83 -2.31 25.65
N ASN A 207 1.74 -1.40 25.37
CA ASN A 207 2.66 -1.57 24.25
C ASN A 207 3.76 -2.58 24.60
N ILE A 208 3.65 -3.76 23.99
CA ILE A 208 4.62 -4.86 24.16
C ILE A 208 5.51 -5.02 22.91
N TRP A 209 5.35 -4.13 21.91
CA TRP A 209 5.99 -4.27 20.61
C TRP A 209 7.29 -3.48 20.55
N HIS A 210 8.34 -4.15 20.12
CA HIS A 210 9.61 -3.53 19.77
C HIS A 210 9.47 -2.99 18.35
N HIS A 211 9.27 -1.68 18.22
CA HIS A 211 8.95 -1.02 16.95
C HIS A 211 10.20 -0.42 16.30
N ILE A 212 10.54 -0.88 15.10
CA ILE A 212 11.61 -0.36 14.25
C ILE A 212 10.95 0.36 13.06
N CYS A 213 11.10 1.66 13.01
CA CYS A 213 10.53 2.50 11.96
C CYS A 213 11.68 3.18 11.20
N LEU A 214 11.81 2.85 9.92
CA LEU A 214 12.88 3.33 9.05
C LEU A 214 12.28 4.00 7.80
N PRO A 215 12.00 5.32 7.86
CA PRO A 215 11.48 6.04 6.68
C PRO A 215 12.54 6.15 5.57
N MET A 216 12.11 6.42 4.35
CA MET A 216 13.01 6.60 3.21
C MET A 216 13.97 7.77 3.42
N ILE A 217 13.44 8.91 3.86
CA ILE A 217 14.22 10.10 4.22
C ILE A 217 14.18 10.23 5.74
N SER A 218 15.33 10.34 6.38
CA SER A 218 15.37 10.54 7.83
C SER A 218 14.91 11.96 8.20
N GLU A 219 13.86 12.07 8.99
CA GLU A 219 13.32 13.36 9.44
C GLU A 219 14.14 13.97 10.58
N ASN A 220 14.91 13.14 11.27
CA ASN A 220 15.76 13.51 12.41
C ASN A 220 16.93 12.55 12.46
N LYS A 221 17.96 12.87 13.23
CA LYS A 221 19.07 11.93 13.49
C LYS A 221 18.51 10.63 14.09
N GLN A 222 18.75 9.51 13.43
CA GLN A 222 18.37 8.18 13.92
C GLN A 222 19.61 7.44 14.43
N VAL A 223 19.51 6.86 15.62
CA VAL A 223 20.57 5.98 16.17
C VAL A 223 19.88 4.75 16.73
N ILE A 224 20.31 3.57 16.28
CA ILE A 224 19.80 2.28 16.74
C ILE A 224 20.94 1.46 17.32
N TYR A 225 20.74 0.96 18.53
CA TYR A 225 21.70 0.19 19.28
C TYR A 225 21.45 -1.31 19.17
N SER A 226 22.51 -2.11 19.26
CA SER A 226 22.40 -3.58 19.30
C SER A 226 21.71 -4.03 20.60
N ILE A 227 20.93 -5.11 20.49
CA ILE A 227 20.28 -5.75 21.67
C ILE A 227 21.21 -6.77 22.34
N LYS A 228 22.27 -7.19 21.69
CA LYS A 228 23.10 -8.36 22.07
C LYS A 228 23.91 -8.26 23.38
N LYS A 229 23.58 -7.34 24.29
CA LYS A 229 24.12 -7.33 25.68
C LYS A 229 22.99 -7.02 26.65
N PRO A 230 23.04 -7.56 27.87
CA PRO A 230 21.98 -7.29 28.85
C PRO A 230 21.81 -5.78 29.06
N MET A 231 20.73 -5.26 28.55
CA MET A 231 20.35 -3.88 28.77
C MET A 231 19.55 -3.80 30.07
N PRO A 232 19.80 -2.79 30.91
CA PRO A 232 18.83 -2.41 31.91
C PRO A 232 17.50 -2.10 31.19
N PRO A 233 16.36 -2.19 31.85
CA PRO A 233 15.07 -1.96 31.19
C PRO A 233 15.08 -0.60 30.49
N VAL A 234 15.09 -0.63 29.16
CA VAL A 234 15.14 0.57 28.35
C VAL A 234 13.72 1.11 28.23
N PRO A 235 13.52 2.37 28.52
CA PRO A 235 12.27 3.01 28.15
C PRO A 235 12.11 2.91 26.64
N VAL A 236 10.94 2.53 26.21
CA VAL A 236 10.55 2.46 24.81
C VAL A 236 10.93 3.77 24.14
N ILE A 237 11.91 3.73 23.24
CA ILE A 237 12.17 4.90 22.39
C ILE A 237 10.99 4.97 21.41
N ARG A 238 9.93 5.62 21.84
CA ARG A 238 9.02 6.22 20.89
C ARG A 238 9.88 7.18 20.08
N VAL A 239 9.95 6.99 18.79
CA VAL A 239 10.26 8.11 17.91
C VAL A 239 9.02 9.01 18.06
N ALA A 240 9.08 9.86 19.11
CA ALA A 240 7.96 10.72 19.42
C ALA A 240 7.88 11.80 18.37
N GLN A 241 6.80 11.82 17.69
CA GLN A 241 6.25 13.12 17.31
C GLN A 241 5.96 13.87 18.61
N HIS A 242 6.69 14.96 18.82
CA HIS A 242 6.51 15.96 19.89
C HIS A 242 6.67 15.46 21.35
N CYS A 243 7.68 15.82 21.96
CA CYS A 243 7.78 16.69 23.15
C CYS A 243 9.13 16.56 23.85
N ALA A 244 9.70 17.70 24.15
CA ALA A 244 10.92 17.85 24.89
C ALA A 244 10.70 17.53 26.38
N THR A 245 11.39 16.53 26.89
CA THR A 245 11.81 16.53 28.29
C THR A 245 13.12 15.75 28.39
N ARG A 246 14.17 16.52 28.54
CA ARG A 246 15.49 16.05 28.98
C ARG A 246 15.40 15.54 30.42
N ARG A 247 15.73 14.28 30.65
CA ARG A 247 16.31 13.89 31.94
C ARG A 247 17.45 12.92 31.70
N LEU A 248 18.60 13.37 32.22
CA LEU A 248 19.90 12.72 32.21
C LEU A 248 19.90 11.42 32.98
N TYR A 249 20.38 10.35 32.35
CA TYR A 249 20.89 9.21 33.09
C TYR A 249 22.37 9.03 32.74
N ASN A 250 23.22 9.43 33.66
CA ASN A 250 24.65 9.17 33.60
C ASN A 250 24.95 7.83 34.29
N LYS A 251 25.20 6.76 33.48
CA LYS A 251 25.98 5.60 33.91
C LYS A 251 26.59 4.94 32.67
N PRO A 252 27.88 4.53 32.78
CA PRO A 252 28.63 4.03 31.61
C PRO A 252 28.05 2.72 31.10
N UNK A 253 27.71 2.72 30.01
CA UNK A 253 27.15 1.63 29.47
C UNK A 253 28.11 0.81 28.84
N UNK A 254 28.02 0.04 28.94
CA UNK A 254 28.70 -0.73 28.34
C UNK A 254 28.57 -0.36 26.99
N UNK A 255 29.15 -0.14 26.57
CA UNK A 255 29.15 0.19 25.54
C UNK A 255 28.18 -0.26 24.78
N VAL A 256 27.32 0.26 24.83
CA VAL A 256 26.19 -0.04 23.96
C VAL A 256 26.63 0.18 22.51
N ARG A 257 26.77 -0.85 21.75
CA ARG A 257 27.28 -0.79 20.39
C ARG A 257 26.21 -0.13 19.48
N ILE A 258 26.56 1.01 18.87
CA ILE A 258 25.74 1.60 17.82
C ILE A 258 25.76 0.64 16.61
N LEU A 259 24.59 0.21 16.21
CA LEU A 259 24.39 -0.71 15.11
C LEU A 259 24.09 0.04 13.81
N TYR A 260 23.42 1.19 13.93
CA TYR A 260 22.95 1.97 12.80
C TYR A 260 22.84 3.44 13.19
N SER A 261 23.33 4.30 12.32
CA SER A 261 23.17 5.76 12.51
C SER A 261 22.92 6.42 11.17
N ARG A 262 22.03 7.40 11.16
CA ARG A 262 21.66 8.17 9.97
C ARG A 262 21.33 9.60 10.39
N GLU A 263 21.91 10.57 9.68
CA GLU A 263 21.61 11.98 9.91
C GLU A 263 20.32 12.40 9.25
N GLU A 264 19.78 13.56 9.67
CA GLU A 264 18.59 14.17 9.06
C GLU A 264 18.80 14.35 7.54
N GLY A 265 17.80 14.05 6.74
CA GLY A 265 17.83 14.18 5.28
C GLY A 265 18.53 13.04 4.55
N GLN A 266 19.15 12.10 5.26
CA GLN A 266 19.80 10.95 4.62
C GLN A 266 18.77 9.91 4.17
N LEU A 267 18.99 9.34 2.98
CA LEU A 267 18.19 8.26 2.43
C LEU A 267 18.46 6.95 3.15
N LEU A 268 17.48 6.07 3.23
CA LEU A 268 17.60 4.75 3.86
C LEU A 268 18.57 3.86 3.04
N TYR A 269 18.48 3.96 1.73
CA TYR A 269 19.36 3.31 0.77
C TYR A 269 19.51 4.21 -0.45
N PRO A 270 20.66 4.16 -1.15
CA PRO A 270 20.82 4.97 -2.36
C PRO A 270 19.86 4.50 -3.45
N LEU A 271 19.29 5.45 -4.15
CA LEU A 271 18.52 5.25 -5.39
C LEU A 271 19.41 5.74 -6.54
N ASP A 272 19.21 5.21 -7.72
CA ASP A 272 20.04 5.55 -8.89
C ASP A 272 20.00 7.04 -9.23
N GLY A 273 18.87 7.70 -8.99
CA GLY A 273 18.71 9.16 -9.13
C GLY A 273 18.89 9.94 -7.82
N GLY A 274 19.28 9.30 -6.72
CA GLY A 274 19.42 9.98 -5.43
C GLY A 274 18.13 10.63 -4.96
N LYS A 275 18.21 11.90 -4.53
CA LYS A 275 17.05 12.67 -4.07
C LYS A 275 16.10 13.03 -5.21
N GLU A 276 16.59 13.15 -6.43
CA GLU A 276 15.74 13.43 -7.61
C GLU A 276 14.77 12.26 -7.86
N GLU A 277 15.26 11.03 -7.74
CA GLU A 277 14.42 9.84 -7.87
C GLU A 277 13.32 9.80 -6.80
N VAL A 278 13.63 10.25 -5.58
CA VAL A 278 12.64 10.35 -4.49
C VAL A 278 11.52 11.34 -4.88
N GLU A 279 11.87 12.49 -5.47
CA GLU A 279 10.87 13.48 -5.90
C GLU A 279 10.02 12.95 -7.08
N ILE A 280 10.62 12.16 -7.97
CA ILE A 280 9.87 11.48 -9.06
C ILE A 280 8.85 10.51 -8.44
N ILE A 281 9.29 9.64 -7.54
CA ILE A 281 8.42 8.68 -6.85
C ILE A 281 7.29 9.42 -6.11
N LYS A 282 7.61 10.52 -5.43
CA LYS A 282 6.64 11.34 -4.70
C LYS A 282 5.60 11.96 -5.65
N ALA A 283 6.05 12.46 -6.80
CA ALA A 283 5.15 13.03 -7.81
C ALA A 283 4.22 11.97 -8.44
N GLU A 284 4.72 10.74 -8.62
CA GLU A 284 3.94 9.63 -9.17
C GLU A 284 2.88 9.10 -8.20
N LEU A 285 3.26 8.99 -6.91
CA LEU A 285 2.39 8.44 -5.87
C LEU A 285 1.44 9.47 -5.27
N GLY A 286 1.84 10.74 -5.29
CA GLY A 286 1.20 11.80 -4.52
C GLY A 286 1.68 11.83 -3.06
N SER A 287 1.54 12.99 -2.43
CA SER A 287 2.06 13.24 -1.07
C SER A 287 1.49 12.27 -0.02
N TYR A 288 0.21 11.92 -0.11
CA TYR A 288 -0.45 11.03 0.84
C TYR A 288 0.17 9.63 0.84
N ALA A 289 0.24 9.01 -0.35
CA ALA A 289 0.78 7.66 -0.48
C ALA A 289 2.28 7.63 -0.18
N PHE A 290 3.02 8.67 -0.59
CA PHE A 290 4.45 8.79 -0.28
C PHE A 290 4.68 8.90 1.24
N ALA A 291 3.92 9.78 1.94
CA ALA A 291 4.03 9.93 3.39
C ALA A 291 3.79 8.59 4.11
N ALA A 292 2.80 7.84 3.67
CA ALA A 292 2.50 6.53 4.25
C ALA A 292 3.59 5.51 3.92
N GLN A 293 3.79 5.19 2.63
CA GLN A 293 4.58 4.04 2.19
C GLN A 293 6.09 4.26 2.31
N TYR A 294 6.56 5.47 2.02
CA TYR A 294 7.99 5.79 2.02
C TYR A 294 8.44 6.44 3.31
N GLN A 295 7.64 7.35 3.90
CA GLN A 295 8.01 7.99 5.16
C GLN A 295 7.46 7.27 6.40
N GLN A 296 6.68 6.21 6.23
CA GLN A 296 6.08 5.42 7.32
C GLN A 296 5.18 6.27 8.24
N ASN A 297 4.63 7.35 7.70
CA ASN A 297 3.84 8.34 8.43
C ASN A 297 2.50 8.60 7.71
N PRO A 298 1.54 7.67 7.79
CA PRO A 298 0.25 7.87 7.15
C PRO A 298 -0.50 9.06 7.77
N LEU A 299 -0.94 9.98 6.92
CA LEU A 299 -1.64 11.19 7.33
C LEU A 299 -3.12 10.89 7.61
N PRO A 300 -3.78 11.68 8.50
CA PRO A 300 -5.23 11.54 8.69
C PRO A 300 -5.99 11.98 7.44
N LEU A 301 -7.07 11.26 7.12
CA LEU A 301 -7.95 11.61 6.00
C LEU A 301 -8.87 12.81 6.31
N SER A 302 -8.94 13.25 7.56
CA SER A 302 -9.85 14.28 8.06
C SER A 302 -9.54 15.72 7.60
N SER A 303 -8.47 15.95 6.86
CA SER A 303 -8.04 17.30 6.46
C SER A 303 -8.35 17.66 4.99
N GLY A 304 -9.27 16.91 4.34
CA GLY A 304 -9.51 17.04 2.90
C GLY A 304 -8.36 16.42 2.08
N ILE A 305 -8.70 15.53 1.17
CA ILE A 305 -7.68 14.82 0.38
C ILE A 305 -7.10 15.74 -0.69
N ILE A 306 -7.92 16.65 -1.24
CA ILE A 306 -7.54 17.63 -2.26
C ILE A 306 -7.36 19.00 -1.60
N LYS A 307 -6.28 19.70 -1.92
CA LYS A 307 -6.04 21.07 -1.46
C LYS A 307 -6.52 22.05 -2.53
N PRO A 308 -7.20 23.16 -2.15
CA PRO A 308 -7.71 24.13 -3.14
C PRO A 308 -6.65 24.67 -4.11
N GLU A 309 -5.43 24.88 -3.64
CA GLU A 309 -4.32 25.41 -4.46
C GLU A 309 -3.84 24.46 -5.57
N TRP A 310 -4.21 23.21 -5.51
CA TRP A 310 -3.88 22.22 -6.55
C TRP A 310 -4.77 22.39 -7.78
N LEU A 311 -6.01 22.93 -7.61
CA LEU A 311 -6.97 23.18 -8.69
C LEU A 311 -6.65 24.52 -9.36
N LYS A 312 -6.14 24.45 -10.58
CA LYS A 312 -5.77 25.66 -11.35
C LYS A 312 -6.99 26.32 -11.98
N ARG A 313 -6.85 27.57 -12.44
CA ARG A 313 -7.96 28.35 -12.99
C ARG A 313 -7.66 28.81 -14.42
N TYR A 314 -8.71 28.82 -15.26
CA TYR A 314 -8.65 29.46 -16.56
C TYR A 314 -9.75 30.53 -16.68
N LYS A 315 -9.46 31.64 -17.38
CA LYS A 315 -10.39 32.76 -17.57
C LYS A 315 -11.17 32.66 -18.90
N LYS A 316 -10.56 32.08 -19.89
CA LYS A 316 -11.16 31.86 -21.23
C LYS A 316 -10.96 30.40 -21.61
N PHE A 317 -11.91 29.86 -22.36
CA PHE A 317 -11.73 28.54 -22.95
C PHE A 317 -10.45 28.54 -23.78
N PRO A 318 -9.66 27.46 -23.72
CA PRO A 318 -8.52 27.32 -24.63
C PRO A 318 -8.94 27.42 -26.10
N ASP A 319 -8.14 28.07 -26.92
CA ASP A 319 -8.46 28.34 -28.34
C ASP A 319 -8.63 27.06 -29.15
N ASN A 320 -7.90 26.00 -28.80
CA ASN A 320 -7.94 24.71 -29.48
C ASN A 320 -8.53 23.63 -28.55
N LEU A 321 -9.85 23.58 -28.43
CA LEU A 321 -10.54 22.52 -27.71
C LEU A 321 -10.43 21.21 -28.49
N SER A 322 -9.49 20.38 -28.13
CA SER A 322 -9.31 19.04 -28.69
C SER A 322 -9.62 17.97 -27.66
N HIS A 323 -9.98 16.79 -28.13
CA HIS A 323 -10.25 15.64 -27.29
C HIS A 323 -11.25 15.92 -26.15
N ILE A 324 -12.44 16.42 -26.53
CA ILE A 324 -13.53 16.61 -25.58
C ILE A 324 -14.06 15.24 -25.15
N THR A 325 -14.24 15.05 -23.86
CA THR A 325 -14.76 13.81 -23.28
C THR A 325 -15.84 14.13 -22.27
N GLN A 326 -16.95 13.42 -22.34
CA GLN A 326 -18.01 13.48 -21.34
C GLN A 326 -17.90 12.26 -20.42
N SER A 327 -18.09 12.46 -19.14
CA SER A 327 -18.05 11.40 -18.14
C SER A 327 -19.38 11.43 -17.38
N TRP A 328 -20.14 10.34 -17.46
CA TRP A 328 -21.45 10.23 -16.87
C TRP A 328 -21.43 9.26 -15.68
N ASP A 329 -21.84 9.76 -14.53
CA ASP A 329 -22.31 8.94 -13.41
C ASP A 329 -23.84 8.99 -13.44
N THR A 330 -24.48 7.83 -13.62
CA THR A 330 -25.92 7.78 -13.89
C THR A 330 -26.70 7.15 -12.75
N ALA A 331 -27.71 7.88 -12.26
CA ALA A 331 -28.71 7.38 -11.33
C ALA A 331 -30.10 7.63 -11.92
N VAL A 332 -30.93 6.59 -11.94
CA VAL A 332 -32.33 6.75 -12.39
C VAL A 332 -33.21 6.98 -11.19
N SER A 333 -33.95 8.09 -11.24
CA SER A 333 -34.87 8.48 -10.17
C SER A 333 -36.19 7.71 -10.29
N THR A 334 -36.50 6.90 -9.28
CA THR A 334 -37.83 6.31 -9.10
C THR A 334 -38.53 6.87 -7.88
N SER A 335 -37.90 7.80 -7.14
CA SER A 335 -38.44 8.45 -5.95
C SER A 335 -37.71 9.76 -5.66
N ASN A 336 -38.28 10.60 -4.84
CA ASN A 336 -37.70 11.89 -4.43
C ASN A 336 -36.41 11.77 -3.63
N MET A 337 -36.01 10.56 -3.23
CA MET A 337 -34.80 10.30 -2.45
C MET A 337 -33.64 9.76 -3.29
N SER A 338 -33.77 9.67 -4.61
CA SER A 338 -32.74 9.13 -5.49
C SER A 338 -31.55 10.08 -5.70
N ASN A 339 -30.43 9.52 -6.11
CA ASN A 339 -29.19 10.23 -6.39
C ASN A 339 -29.29 11.06 -7.68
N PHE A 340 -28.35 11.97 -7.86
CA PHE A 340 -28.24 12.77 -9.08
C PHE A 340 -27.60 11.97 -10.20
N SER A 341 -28.01 12.25 -11.45
CA SER A 341 -27.20 11.93 -12.62
C SER A 341 -26.32 13.14 -12.92
N VAL A 342 -25.03 12.88 -13.11
CA VAL A 342 -24.02 13.93 -13.34
C VAL A 342 -23.25 13.64 -14.62
N CYS A 343 -22.99 14.71 -15.39
CA CYS A 343 -22.06 14.68 -16.52
C CYS A 343 -21.00 15.76 -16.31
N THR A 344 -19.73 15.38 -16.25
CA THR A 344 -18.61 16.32 -16.35
C THR A 344 -18.06 16.30 -17.77
N THR A 345 -17.92 17.47 -18.38
CA THR A 345 -17.39 17.64 -19.74
C THR A 345 -15.97 18.21 -19.66
N TRP A 346 -15.02 17.51 -20.26
CA TRP A 346 -13.59 17.80 -20.15
C TRP A 346 -12.95 18.00 -21.51
N ALA A 347 -11.93 18.86 -21.58
CA ALA A 347 -11.00 18.93 -22.70
C ALA A 347 -9.60 18.54 -22.22
N LYS A 348 -8.88 17.78 -23.04
CA LYS A 348 -7.47 17.44 -22.80
C LYS A 348 -6.61 18.21 -23.81
N ILE A 349 -5.69 19.04 -23.28
CA ILE A 349 -4.76 19.85 -24.07
C ILE A 349 -3.37 19.74 -23.42
N ASP A 350 -2.38 19.26 -24.16
CA ASP A 350 -0.98 19.17 -23.70
C ASP A 350 -0.84 18.56 -22.28
N ASN A 351 -1.53 17.45 -22.05
CA ASN A 351 -1.50 16.74 -20.78
C ASN A 351 -2.06 17.56 -19.60
N LYS A 352 -2.91 18.55 -19.90
CA LYS A 352 -3.71 19.33 -18.94
C LYS A 352 -5.18 19.03 -19.17
N PHE A 353 -5.96 19.05 -18.10
CA PHE A 353 -7.36 18.63 -18.09
C PHE A 353 -8.25 19.82 -17.68
N TYR A 354 -9.05 20.30 -18.60
CA TYR A 354 -9.91 21.48 -18.43
C TYR A 354 -11.35 21.02 -18.24
N LEU A 355 -11.94 21.30 -17.09
CA LEU A 355 -13.37 21.05 -16.84
C LEU A 355 -14.17 22.18 -17.49
N LEU A 356 -14.89 21.85 -18.56
CA LEU A 356 -15.63 22.81 -19.38
C LEU A 356 -17.05 23.05 -18.87
N ASP A 357 -17.70 21.96 -18.39
CA ASP A 357 -19.10 22.02 -18.00
C ASP A 357 -19.42 20.91 -16.99
N VAL A 358 -20.37 21.19 -16.09
CA VAL A 358 -20.95 20.19 -15.20
C VAL A 358 -22.46 20.28 -15.27
N TYR A 359 -23.08 19.19 -15.68
CA TYR A 359 -24.53 19.01 -15.65
C TYR A 359 -24.89 18.10 -14.48
N ARG A 360 -25.89 18.47 -13.70
CA ARG A 360 -26.34 17.70 -12.54
C ARG A 360 -27.84 17.82 -12.38
N ALA A 361 -28.57 16.69 -12.41
CA ALA A 361 -30.02 16.68 -12.24
C ALA A 361 -30.53 15.33 -11.76
N LYS A 362 -31.70 15.32 -11.13
CA LYS A 362 -32.43 14.08 -10.85
C LYS A 362 -33.32 13.78 -12.04
N LEU A 363 -33.10 12.67 -12.72
CA LEU A 363 -33.72 12.35 -13.99
C LEU A 363 -34.34 10.96 -13.97
N GLU A 364 -35.50 10.84 -14.58
CA GLU A 364 -36.08 9.57 -15.01
C GLU A 364 -35.35 9.11 -16.29
N TYR A 365 -35.37 7.81 -16.56
CA TYR A 365 -34.60 7.20 -17.64
C TYR A 365 -34.79 7.86 -19.02
N PRO A 366 -36.03 8.14 -19.50
CA PRO A 366 -36.20 8.79 -20.80
C PRO A 366 -35.55 10.18 -20.86
N LYS A 367 -35.63 10.95 -19.77
CA LYS A 367 -35.01 12.28 -19.67
C LYS A 367 -33.52 12.19 -19.58
N LEU A 368 -32.97 11.16 -18.92
CA LEU A 368 -31.52 10.92 -18.88
C LEU A 368 -30.99 10.67 -20.28
N LYS A 369 -31.63 9.81 -21.07
CA LYS A 369 -31.25 9.51 -22.44
C LYS A 369 -31.30 10.78 -23.31
N GLU A 370 -32.39 11.53 -23.24
CA GLU A 370 -32.56 12.81 -23.95
C GLU A 370 -31.43 13.79 -23.62
N GLN A 371 -31.05 13.86 -22.34
CA GLN A 371 -30.00 14.77 -21.87
C GLN A 371 -28.61 14.34 -22.37
N VAL A 372 -28.31 13.04 -22.42
CA VAL A 372 -27.06 12.54 -23.00
C VAL A 372 -26.94 12.95 -24.46
N LEU A 373 -28.00 12.76 -25.24
CA LEU A 373 -28.05 13.15 -26.66
C LEU A 373 -27.88 14.67 -26.82
N SER A 374 -28.55 15.47 -26.01
CA SER A 374 -28.50 16.93 -26.03
C SER A 374 -27.07 17.45 -25.73
N LEU A 375 -26.44 16.94 -24.67
CA LEU A 375 -25.10 17.35 -24.31
C LEU A 375 -24.05 16.84 -25.31
N ALA A 376 -24.26 15.67 -25.91
CA ALA A 376 -23.41 15.15 -26.97
C ALA A 376 -23.48 16.06 -28.23
N ALA A 377 -24.68 16.50 -28.61
CA ALA A 377 -24.87 17.42 -29.73
C ALA A 377 -24.21 18.79 -29.46
N ARG A 378 -24.30 19.29 -28.22
CA ARG A 378 -23.70 20.58 -27.83
C ARG A 378 -22.17 20.55 -27.84
N TRP A 379 -21.55 19.49 -27.34
CA TRP A 379 -20.12 19.44 -27.10
C TRP A 379 -19.34 18.60 -28.13
N THR A 380 -20.00 17.84 -28.96
CA THR A 380 -19.43 16.92 -29.98
C THR A 380 -18.22 16.14 -29.42
N PRO A 381 -18.44 15.34 -28.35
CA PRO A 381 -17.32 14.67 -27.66
C PRO A 381 -16.69 13.56 -28.50
N HIS A 382 -15.40 13.37 -28.35
CA HIS A 382 -14.62 12.25 -28.91
C HIS A 382 -14.84 10.95 -28.14
N ALA A 383 -15.30 11.04 -26.90
CA ALA A 383 -15.63 9.88 -26.06
C ALA A 383 -16.71 10.28 -25.04
N ILE A 384 -17.62 9.35 -24.79
CA ILE A 384 -18.66 9.48 -23.75
C ILE A 384 -18.51 8.27 -22.83
N LEU A 385 -17.99 8.50 -21.63
CA LEU A 385 -17.78 7.47 -20.61
C LEU A 385 -19.05 7.31 -19.79
N ILE A 386 -19.56 6.08 -19.66
CA ILE A 386 -20.76 5.79 -18.85
C ILE A 386 -20.44 4.62 -17.93
N GLU A 387 -20.63 4.81 -16.61
CA GLU A 387 -20.41 3.73 -15.64
C GLU A 387 -21.47 2.63 -15.83
N ALA A 388 -21.01 1.39 -15.99
CA ALA A 388 -21.87 0.23 -16.24
C ALA A 388 -22.43 -0.37 -14.94
N LYS A 389 -23.25 0.42 -14.26
CA LYS A 389 -24.04 -0.03 -13.11
C LYS A 389 -25.53 0.19 -13.43
N THR A 390 -26.35 -0.79 -13.14
CA THR A 390 -27.82 -0.73 -13.25
C THR A 390 -28.33 0.10 -14.46
N SER A 391 -28.71 1.38 -14.24
CA SER A 391 -29.21 2.28 -15.28
C SER A 391 -28.19 2.60 -16.37
N GLY A 392 -26.91 2.64 -16.03
CA GLY A 392 -25.83 2.93 -16.98
C GLY A 392 -25.67 1.82 -18.02
N GLN A 393 -25.79 0.56 -17.62
CA GLN A 393 -25.67 -0.58 -18.52
C GLN A 393 -26.77 -0.57 -19.59
N GLN A 394 -28.00 -0.33 -19.18
CA GLN A 394 -29.15 -0.22 -20.10
C GLN A 394 -28.92 0.96 -21.07
N LEU A 395 -28.50 2.11 -20.54
CA LEU A 395 -28.25 3.32 -21.32
C LEU A 395 -27.14 3.11 -22.38
N VAL A 396 -26.03 2.46 -21.98
CA VAL A 396 -24.92 2.11 -22.88
C VAL A 396 -25.42 1.23 -24.04
N GLN A 397 -26.18 0.18 -23.71
CA GLN A 397 -26.70 -0.75 -24.72
C GLN A 397 -27.60 -0.04 -25.72
N GLU A 398 -28.52 0.76 -25.19
CA GLU A 398 -29.49 1.48 -26.02
C GLU A 398 -28.84 2.56 -26.91
N LEU A 399 -27.89 3.33 -26.36
CA LEU A 399 -27.18 4.36 -27.14
C LEU A 399 -26.26 3.75 -28.21
N LYS A 400 -25.57 2.65 -27.91
CA LYS A 400 -24.74 1.97 -28.91
C LYS A 400 -25.56 1.39 -30.06
N THR A 401 -26.81 1.00 -29.78
CA THR A 401 -27.70 0.42 -30.81
C THR A 401 -28.37 1.53 -31.66
N ASN A 402 -28.74 2.65 -31.04
CA ASN A 402 -29.62 3.63 -31.64
C ASN A 402 -28.94 4.98 -31.95
N SER A 403 -27.60 5.08 -31.86
CA SER A 403 -26.87 6.30 -32.20
C SER A 403 -25.42 5.98 -32.61
N ASP A 404 -24.78 6.93 -33.29
CA ASP A 404 -23.36 6.85 -33.68
C ASP A 404 -22.44 7.54 -32.64
N LEU A 405 -22.91 7.70 -31.40
CA LEU A 405 -22.15 8.35 -30.34
C LEU A 405 -20.95 7.47 -29.89
N PRO A 406 -19.80 8.08 -29.59
CA PRO A 406 -18.60 7.34 -29.18
C PRO A 406 -18.69 6.88 -27.71
N ILE A 407 -19.59 5.95 -27.44
CA ILE A 407 -19.91 5.46 -26.10
C ILE A 407 -18.84 4.47 -25.63
N ILE A 408 -18.22 4.73 -24.49
CA ILE A 408 -17.28 3.86 -23.81
C ILE A 408 -17.87 3.42 -22.47
N GLU A 409 -18.07 2.14 -22.33
CA GLU A 409 -18.55 1.52 -21.09
C GLU A 409 -17.42 1.42 -20.07
N ILE A 410 -17.65 1.92 -18.86
CA ILE A 410 -16.66 1.87 -17.77
C ILE A 410 -17.18 0.93 -16.67
N VAL A 411 -16.38 -0.07 -16.34
CA VAL A 411 -16.68 -1.01 -15.25
C VAL A 411 -15.69 -0.73 -14.11
N PRO A 412 -16.13 -0.16 -13.00
CA PRO A 412 -15.23 0.09 -11.88
C PRO A 412 -14.87 -1.22 -11.15
N HIS A 413 -13.61 -1.40 -10.82
CA HIS A 413 -13.09 -2.58 -10.14
C HIS A 413 -12.74 -2.32 -8.67
N ASP A 414 -12.40 -1.08 -8.33
CA ASP A 414 -12.01 -0.68 -6.97
C ASP A 414 -13.14 0.09 -6.29
N ASP A 415 -13.12 0.17 -4.97
CA ASP A 415 -14.03 1.02 -4.21
C ASP A 415 -13.79 2.51 -4.49
N LYS A 416 -14.76 3.33 -4.16
CA LYS A 416 -14.80 4.76 -4.46
C LYS A 416 -13.58 5.53 -3.91
N LEU A 417 -13.20 5.29 -2.67
CA LEU A 417 -12.09 5.98 -2.02
C LEU A 417 -10.75 5.59 -2.66
N THR A 418 -10.57 4.31 -2.98
CA THR A 418 -9.39 3.82 -3.70
C THR A 418 -9.28 4.50 -5.07
N ARG A 419 -10.38 4.56 -5.82
CA ARG A 419 -10.41 5.21 -7.14
C ARG A 419 -10.05 6.70 -7.03
N PHE A 420 -10.56 7.39 -5.99
CA PHE A 420 -10.26 8.80 -5.76
C PHE A 420 -8.76 9.00 -5.49
N HIS A 421 -8.16 8.20 -4.61
CA HIS A 421 -6.72 8.31 -4.31
C HIS A 421 -5.84 8.09 -5.55
N GLN A 422 -6.29 7.29 -6.51
CA GLN A 422 -5.52 7.05 -7.74
C GLN A 422 -5.43 8.30 -8.64
N ILE A 423 -6.35 9.26 -8.50
CA ILE A 423 -6.32 10.48 -9.31
C ILE A 423 -5.74 11.69 -8.56
N VAL A 424 -5.53 11.58 -7.26
CA VAL A 424 -4.95 12.66 -6.44
C VAL A 424 -3.62 13.18 -7.02
N PRO A 425 -2.67 12.32 -7.45
CA PRO A 425 -1.40 12.84 -8.01
C PRO A 425 -1.59 13.71 -9.27
N ILE A 426 -2.62 13.44 -10.07
CA ILE A 426 -2.93 14.25 -11.26
C ILE A 426 -3.37 15.66 -10.83
N ILE A 427 -4.24 15.73 -9.81
CA ILE A 427 -4.75 17.03 -9.29
C ILE A 427 -3.60 17.77 -8.57
N GLU A 428 -2.85 17.07 -7.72
CA GLU A 428 -1.72 17.63 -6.97
C GLU A 428 -0.64 18.24 -7.88
N SER A 429 -0.39 17.61 -9.05
CA SER A 429 0.58 18.12 -10.01
C SER A 429 0.10 19.38 -10.75
N GLY A 430 -1.08 19.93 -10.43
CA GLY A 430 -1.61 21.15 -11.01
C GLY A 430 -2.07 21.01 -12.45
N LYS A 431 -2.42 19.78 -12.88
CA LYS A 431 -2.84 19.50 -14.26
C LYS A 431 -4.35 19.70 -14.48
N VAL A 432 -5.14 19.89 -13.41
CA VAL A 432 -6.58 20.06 -13.48
C VAL A 432 -6.94 21.54 -13.40
N PHE A 433 -7.67 22.01 -14.40
CA PHE A 433 -8.05 23.41 -14.56
C PHE A 433 -9.56 23.56 -14.51
N LEU A 434 -10.05 24.43 -13.62
CA LEU A 434 -11.45 24.80 -13.48
C LEU A 434 -11.68 26.20 -14.06
N PRO A 435 -12.88 26.53 -14.54
CA PRO A 435 -13.15 27.89 -14.98
C PRO A 435 -13.06 28.87 -13.81
N HIS A 436 -12.76 30.14 -14.12
CA HIS A 436 -12.74 31.20 -13.12
C HIS A 436 -14.16 31.44 -12.55
N GLN A 437 -15.18 31.28 -13.36
CA GLN A 437 -16.58 31.44 -12.99
C GLN A 437 -17.47 30.47 -13.77
N ALA A 438 -18.39 29.81 -13.06
CA ALA A 438 -19.47 28.99 -13.64
C ALA A 438 -20.56 28.82 -12.57
N VAL A 439 -21.79 28.64 -12.99
CA VAL A 439 -22.93 28.50 -12.08
C VAL A 439 -22.80 27.28 -11.16
N TRP A 440 -22.24 26.19 -11.71
CA TRP A 440 -22.04 24.91 -11.01
C TRP A 440 -20.76 24.83 -10.18
N LEU A 441 -19.86 25.82 -10.30
CA LEU A 441 -18.48 25.72 -9.81
C LEU A 441 -18.39 25.55 -8.28
N ASN A 442 -19.18 26.33 -7.53
CA ASN A 442 -19.14 26.28 -6.06
C ASN A 442 -19.57 24.92 -5.53
N ASP A 443 -20.62 24.33 -6.12
CA ASP A 443 -21.10 23.00 -5.71
C ASP A 443 -20.07 21.90 -6.07
N PHE A 444 -19.45 22.02 -7.23
CA PHE A 444 -18.39 21.10 -7.67
C PHE A 444 -17.18 21.17 -6.75
N GLU A 445 -16.70 22.38 -6.45
CA GLU A 445 -15.54 22.56 -5.56
C GLU A 445 -15.83 22.04 -4.15
N TYR A 446 -16.99 22.36 -3.62
CA TYR A 446 -17.38 21.87 -2.30
C TYR A 446 -17.31 20.34 -2.27
N GLU A 447 -17.87 19.67 -3.26
CA GLU A 447 -17.94 18.22 -3.31
C GLU A 447 -16.53 17.58 -3.45
N ILE A 448 -15.68 18.10 -4.35
CA ILE A 448 -14.33 17.54 -4.59
C ILE A 448 -13.37 17.80 -3.41
N LEU A 449 -13.48 18.96 -2.76
CA LEU A 449 -12.59 19.34 -1.65
C LEU A 449 -12.98 18.67 -0.33
N MET A 450 -14.27 18.42 -0.13
CA MET A 450 -14.76 17.85 1.13
C MET A 450 -14.90 16.32 1.08
N PHE A 451 -14.67 15.70 -0.08
CA PHE A 451 -14.75 14.24 -0.19
C PHE A 451 -13.72 13.58 0.77
N PRO A 452 -14.07 12.51 1.52
CA PRO A 452 -15.30 11.72 1.47
C PRO A 452 -16.44 12.16 2.42
N GLU A 453 -16.31 13.30 3.09
CA GLU A 453 -17.24 13.77 4.12
C GLU A 453 -18.46 14.52 3.55
N THR A 454 -18.75 14.37 2.24
CA THR A 454 -19.89 15.00 1.56
C THR A 454 -21.13 14.13 1.59
N ARG A 455 -22.29 14.77 1.60
CA ARG A 455 -23.59 14.10 1.49
C ARG A 455 -23.81 13.50 0.09
N HIS A 456 -23.30 14.15 -0.93
CA HIS A 456 -23.36 13.73 -2.33
C HIS A 456 -21.96 13.70 -2.89
N ASP A 457 -21.68 12.73 -3.74
CA ASP A 457 -20.35 12.52 -4.33
C ASP A 457 -20.44 12.13 -5.82
N ASP A 458 -21.60 12.41 -6.43
CA ASP A 458 -21.87 12.07 -7.84
C ASP A 458 -20.95 12.83 -8.79
N GLN A 459 -20.59 14.09 -8.47
CA GLN A 459 -19.65 14.89 -9.27
C GLN A 459 -18.21 14.37 -9.11
N VAL A 460 -17.89 13.88 -7.92
CA VAL A 460 -16.59 13.22 -7.65
C VAL A 460 -16.47 11.94 -8.49
N ASP A 461 -17.50 11.09 -8.50
CA ASP A 461 -17.48 9.82 -9.26
C ASP A 461 -17.28 10.09 -10.76
N SER A 462 -18.00 11.02 -11.32
CA SER A 462 -17.85 11.44 -12.72
C SER A 462 -16.44 11.93 -13.03
N THR A 463 -15.85 12.76 -12.14
CA THR A 463 -14.49 13.30 -12.26
C THR A 463 -13.43 12.18 -12.18
N VAL A 464 -13.57 11.30 -11.19
CA VAL A 464 -12.66 10.17 -10.96
C VAL A 464 -12.66 9.26 -12.19
N GLN A 465 -13.83 8.94 -12.71
CA GLN A 465 -13.97 8.10 -13.91
C GLN A 465 -13.18 8.67 -15.10
N TYR A 466 -13.32 9.99 -15.36
CA TYR A 466 -12.60 10.64 -16.44
C TYR A 466 -11.09 10.61 -16.24
N LEU A 467 -10.61 11.04 -15.06
CA LEU A 467 -9.16 11.15 -14.81
C LEU A 467 -8.49 9.76 -14.77
N GLN A 468 -9.17 8.73 -14.28
CA GLN A 468 -8.67 7.35 -14.35
C GLN A 468 -8.57 6.85 -15.79
N TRP A 469 -9.62 7.11 -16.60
CA TRP A 469 -9.65 6.68 -17.99
C TRP A 469 -8.49 7.30 -18.78
N VAL A 470 -8.24 8.60 -18.62
CA VAL A 470 -7.14 9.30 -19.29
C VAL A 470 -5.78 8.75 -18.84
N ARG A 471 -5.59 8.51 -17.54
CA ARG A 471 -4.36 7.93 -17.00
C ARG A 471 -4.05 6.56 -17.63
N ASN A 472 -5.05 5.71 -17.69
CA ASN A 472 -4.91 4.35 -18.23
C ASN A 472 -4.66 4.37 -19.75
N SER A 473 -5.27 5.29 -20.47
CA SER A 473 -5.06 5.46 -21.92
C SER A 473 -3.63 5.90 -22.23
N THR A 474 -3.09 6.81 -21.43
CA THR A 474 -1.72 7.30 -21.58
C THR A 474 -0.70 6.18 -21.30
N SER A 475 -0.93 5.36 -20.29
CA SER A 475 -0.05 4.23 -19.93
C SER A 475 -0.01 3.17 -21.04
N ARG A 476 -1.14 2.88 -21.68
CA ARG A 476 -1.20 1.92 -22.80
C ARG A 476 -0.39 2.40 -24.01
N VAL A 477 -0.48 3.69 -24.34
CA VAL A 477 0.30 4.28 -25.45
C VAL A 477 1.80 4.24 -25.15
N ALA A 478 2.19 4.53 -23.91
CA ALA A 478 3.61 4.47 -23.49
C ALA A 478 4.14 3.02 -23.58
N ALA A 479 3.36 2.04 -23.15
CA ALA A 479 3.75 0.63 -23.24
C ALA A 479 3.93 0.14 -24.69
N ILE A 480 3.05 0.59 -25.61
CA ILE A 480 3.14 0.25 -27.04
C ILE A 480 4.39 0.88 -27.68
N ARG A 481 4.79 2.09 -27.27
CA ARG A 481 5.99 2.76 -27.79
C ARG A 481 7.30 2.19 -27.25
N ALA A 482 7.24 1.43 -26.15
CA ALA A 482 8.41 0.79 -25.52
C ALA A 482 8.66 -0.64 -26.05
N LEU A 483 7.76 -1.18 -26.89
CA LEU A 483 7.90 -2.47 -27.60
C LEU A 483 8.44 -2.24 -29.03
#